data_7b23145c6716a496b7f44f427a0822b0
#
_entry.id   7b23145c6716a496b7f44f427a0822b0
#
_cell.length_a   1.000
_cell.length_b   1.000
_cell.length_c   1.000
_cell.angle_alpha   90.00
_cell.angle_beta   90.00
_cell.angle_gamma   90.00
#
_symmetry.space_group_name_H-M   'P 1'
#
loop_
_entity.id
_entity.type
_entity.pdbx_description
1 polymer ?
#
loop_
_entity_poly.entity_id
_entity_poly.type
_entity_poly.pdbx_seq_one_letter_code
_entity_poly.pdbx_strand_id
1 'polypeptide(L)'
;VFRLTTQETELTYKVKVDRLRPGQSATNTATVEWSSLPDSLPVPQSPYNPELSTERTYIPGSDINVYGATSSAMVNVPELPATGFAPGVVTPLPQMPFSYQYAQTGGMMLNIPKLGLNTDIIGIPLQDGEWNLTWLGKQAGYLEGTAFPTWNGNSAITAHVSNADGTPGVFAALGSLKWGDTIKIFAFGQTYTYSVRQTMQVFPSDTSIFKSETIPWLTLITCRGYDALSDSYDYRIVVRAVLVDVSD
;
A
#
# COMPACT_ATOMS: atom_id res chain seq x y z
N VAL A 1 -8.99 8.58 34.62
CA VAL A 1 -7.71 8.76 35.34
C VAL A 1 -7.11 7.38 35.54
N PHE A 2 -5.96 7.13 34.94
CA PHE A 2 -5.23 5.87 35.10
C PHE A 2 -4.15 6.07 36.17
N ARG A 3 -4.02 5.13 37.06
CA ARG A 3 -2.94 5.11 38.01
C ARG A 3 -1.85 4.21 37.48
N LEU A 4 -0.74 4.81 37.02
CA LEU A 4 0.43 4.06 36.60
C LEU A 4 1.06 3.39 37.82
N THR A 5 1.10 2.07 37.82
CA THR A 5 1.94 1.28 38.70
C THR A 5 3.26 1.01 37.98
N THR A 6 4.23 0.39 38.62
CA THR A 6 5.57 0.10 38.11
C THR A 6 5.60 -0.83 36.88
N GLN A 7 4.47 -1.14 36.27
CA GLN A 7 4.37 -1.96 35.07
C GLN A 7 4.17 -1.07 33.84
N GLU A 8 4.78 -1.48 32.73
CA GLU A 8 4.58 -0.89 31.41
C GLU A 8 3.09 -0.92 31.03
N THR A 9 2.55 0.21 30.62
CA THR A 9 1.14 0.31 30.20
C THR A 9 1.12 0.58 28.69
N GLU A 10 0.60 -0.38 27.94
CA GLU A 10 0.39 -0.25 26.51
C GLU A 10 -1.04 0.24 26.25
N LEU A 11 -1.20 1.29 25.49
CA LEU A 11 -2.47 1.80 25.00
C LEU A 11 -2.58 1.58 23.49
N THR A 12 -3.41 0.61 23.09
CA THR A 12 -3.71 0.36 21.68
C THR A 12 -5.05 0.98 21.30
N TYR A 13 -5.07 1.78 20.22
CA TYR A 13 -6.30 2.35 19.70
C TYR A 13 -6.32 2.30 18.17
N LYS A 14 -7.52 2.27 17.60
CA LYS A 14 -7.72 2.32 16.14
C LYS A 14 -8.17 3.71 15.75
N VAL A 15 -7.49 4.29 14.76
CA VAL A 15 -7.85 5.57 14.16
C VAL A 15 -8.42 5.29 12.77
N LYS A 16 -9.62 5.80 12.50
CA LYS A 16 -10.17 5.83 11.17
C LYS A 16 -9.75 7.13 10.50
N VAL A 17 -9.06 7.01 9.39
CA VAL A 17 -8.70 8.17 8.59
C VAL A 17 -9.81 8.41 7.57
N ASP A 18 -10.59 9.46 7.76
CA ASP A 18 -11.62 9.88 6.83
C ASP A 18 -11.05 10.95 5.88
N ARG A 19 -11.18 10.73 4.56
CA ARG A 19 -10.91 11.71 3.48
C ARG A 19 -9.43 12.02 3.17
N LEU A 20 -8.50 11.13 3.43
CA LEU A 20 -7.19 11.26 2.77
C LEU A 20 -7.34 10.92 1.29
N ARG A 21 -6.80 11.79 0.46
CA ARG A 21 -6.62 11.49 -0.97
C ARG A 21 -5.33 10.68 -1.12
N PRO A 22 -5.25 9.78 -2.09
CA PRO A 22 -4.01 9.11 -2.46
C PRO A 22 -2.87 10.12 -2.70
N GLY A 23 -1.65 9.73 -2.37
CA GLY A 23 -0.51 10.64 -2.35
C GLY A 23 -0.49 11.61 -1.16
N GLN A 24 -1.53 11.60 -0.30
CA GLN A 24 -1.53 12.37 0.94
C GLN A 24 -1.13 11.49 2.13
N SER A 25 -0.43 12.11 3.06
CA SER A 25 -0.12 11.51 4.36
C SER A 25 -0.96 12.16 5.45
N ALA A 26 -1.33 11.37 6.46
CA ALA A 26 -1.83 11.88 7.73
C ALA A 26 -0.86 11.47 8.83
N THR A 27 -0.52 12.42 9.68
CA THR A 27 0.25 12.15 10.89
C THR A 27 -0.71 12.09 12.05
N ASN A 28 -0.75 10.96 12.74
CA ASN A 28 -1.40 10.85 14.03
C ASN A 28 -0.36 11.08 15.12
N THR A 29 -0.62 12.08 15.97
CA THR A 29 0.25 12.42 17.09
C THR A 29 -0.49 12.11 18.38
N ALA A 30 0.10 11.25 19.19
CA ALA A 30 -0.37 10.95 20.53
C ALA A 30 0.52 11.66 21.54
N THR A 31 -0.10 12.44 22.40
CA THR A 31 0.57 13.11 23.53
C THR A 31 0.03 12.51 24.82
N VAL A 32 0.93 12.14 25.70
CA VAL A 32 0.62 11.69 27.05
C VAL A 32 1.19 12.70 28.01
N GLU A 33 0.33 13.20 28.86
CA GLU A 33 0.73 14.07 29.98
C GLU A 33 0.44 13.35 31.29
N TRP A 34 1.35 13.44 32.23
CA TRP A 34 1.15 12.87 33.56
C TRP A 34 1.79 13.75 34.61
N SER A 35 1.24 13.69 35.82
CA SER A 35 1.84 14.33 36.99
C SER A 35 2.33 13.29 37.99
N SER A 36 3.44 13.56 38.62
CA SER A 36 3.99 12.68 39.67
C SER A 36 3.32 12.86 41.04
N LEU A 37 2.54 13.92 41.20
CA LEU A 37 1.78 14.20 42.44
C LEU A 37 0.32 14.55 42.09
N PRO A 38 -0.63 14.22 42.97
CA PRO A 38 -2.01 14.67 42.80
C PRO A 38 -2.11 16.20 42.92
N ASP A 39 -2.97 16.77 42.09
CA ASP A 39 -3.21 18.24 41.99
C ASP A 39 -3.64 18.91 43.30
N SER A 40 -3.95 18.13 44.32
CA SER A 40 -4.56 18.61 45.58
C SER A 40 -3.60 18.75 46.75
N LEU A 41 -2.29 18.61 46.53
CA LEU A 41 -1.33 18.84 47.63
C LEU A 41 -0.89 20.29 47.64
N PRO A 42 -1.30 21.09 48.64
CA PRO A 42 -0.92 22.49 48.76
C PRO A 42 0.49 22.69 49.33
N VAL A 43 1.34 21.68 49.24
CA VAL A 43 2.67 21.73 49.83
C VAL A 43 3.66 22.08 48.71
N PRO A 44 4.36 23.20 48.80
CA PRO A 44 5.47 23.50 47.89
C PRO A 44 6.50 22.39 48.02
N GLN A 45 7.07 22.08 46.87
CA GLN A 45 8.18 21.14 46.76
C GLN A 45 9.23 21.44 47.82
N SER A 46 9.70 20.42 48.54
CA SER A 46 10.68 20.58 49.57
C SER A 46 11.94 21.28 49.04
N PRO A 47 12.37 22.34 49.62
CA PRO A 47 13.60 23.02 49.21
C PRO A 47 14.88 22.25 49.56
N TYR A 48 14.76 21.03 50.09
CA TYR A 48 15.86 20.31 50.71
C TYR A 48 16.77 19.53 49.76
N ASN A 49 16.47 19.45 48.48
CA ASN A 49 17.40 18.82 47.55
C ASN A 49 17.36 19.42 46.13
N PRO A 50 17.98 20.59 45.94
CA PRO A 50 18.06 21.24 44.63
C PRO A 50 19.08 20.55 43.68
N GLU A 51 19.85 19.55 44.15
CA GLU A 51 20.93 18.98 43.38
C GLU A 51 20.66 17.62 42.74
N LEU A 52 19.54 16.98 43.04
CA LEU A 52 19.17 15.73 42.38
C LEU A 52 18.51 16.00 41.04
N SER A 53 19.21 15.81 39.98
CA SER A 53 18.80 15.97 38.60
C SER A 53 17.60 15.10 38.16
N THR A 54 17.14 14.19 39.04
CA THR A 54 15.96 13.34 38.87
C THR A 54 14.75 13.86 39.62
N GLU A 55 14.92 14.85 40.51
CA GLU A 55 13.84 15.51 41.21
C GLU A 55 13.59 16.91 40.66
N ARG A 56 12.58 16.99 39.79
CA ARG A 56 11.71 18.13 39.67
C ARG A 56 12.38 19.51 39.56
N THR A 57 12.74 19.85 38.37
CA THR A 57 13.16 21.24 38.07
C THR A 57 11.94 22.14 38.17
N TYR A 58 11.89 22.98 39.22
CA TYR A 58 10.93 24.07 39.31
C TYR A 58 11.30 25.12 38.26
N ILE A 59 10.42 25.30 37.27
CA ILE A 59 10.47 26.43 36.34
C ILE A 59 9.36 27.40 36.78
N PRO A 60 9.70 28.63 37.22
CA PRO A 60 8.72 29.60 37.65
C PRO A 60 7.70 29.88 36.54
N GLY A 61 6.40 29.68 36.83
CA GLY A 61 5.30 29.89 35.89
C GLY A 61 4.89 28.68 35.07
N SER A 62 5.50 27.51 35.28
CA SER A 62 5.02 26.24 34.72
C SER A 62 4.30 25.40 35.79
N ASP A 63 3.39 24.53 35.34
CA ASP A 63 2.74 23.57 36.22
C ASP A 63 3.77 22.58 36.77
N ILE A 64 3.83 22.50 38.09
CA ILE A 64 4.83 21.68 38.79
C ILE A 64 4.48 20.21 38.60
N ASN A 65 5.48 19.41 38.22
CA ASN A 65 5.38 17.95 38.07
C ASN A 65 4.51 17.45 36.90
N VAL A 66 4.32 18.25 35.88
CA VAL A 66 3.71 17.78 34.63
C VAL A 66 4.81 17.27 33.72
N TYR A 67 4.66 16.05 33.26
CA TYR A 67 5.55 15.39 32.31
C TYR A 67 4.76 15.09 31.05
N GLY A 68 5.40 15.16 29.92
CA GLY A 68 4.77 14.85 28.65
C GLY A 68 5.67 13.99 27.79
N ALA A 69 5.07 13.10 27.02
CA ALA A 69 5.72 12.39 25.93
C ALA A 69 4.81 12.47 24.70
N THR A 70 5.44 12.68 23.55
CA THR A 70 4.73 12.76 22.27
C THR A 70 5.33 11.71 21.33
N SER A 71 4.47 10.92 20.69
CA SER A 71 4.83 9.99 19.64
C SER A 71 3.94 10.23 18.42
N SER A 72 4.52 10.11 17.23
CA SER A 72 3.81 10.31 15.97
C SER A 72 3.93 9.08 15.09
N ALA A 73 2.81 8.71 14.46
CA ALA A 73 2.77 7.69 13.41
C ALA A 73 2.20 8.31 12.14
N MET A 74 2.86 8.07 11.01
CA MET A 74 2.42 8.56 9.71
C MET A 74 1.71 7.44 8.96
N VAL A 75 0.55 7.73 8.40
CA VAL A 75 -0.17 6.85 7.47
C VAL A 75 -0.12 7.49 6.09
N ASN A 76 0.49 6.80 5.15
CA ASN A 76 0.48 7.18 3.75
C ASN A 76 -0.62 6.39 3.02
N VAL A 77 -1.36 7.06 2.15
CA VAL A 77 -2.31 6.39 1.25
C VAL A 77 -1.63 6.27 -0.11
N PRO A 78 -1.24 5.05 -0.53
CA PRO A 78 -0.58 4.88 -1.81
C PRO A 78 -1.54 5.24 -2.96
N GLU A 79 -1.02 5.86 -4.00
CA GLU A 79 -1.73 5.96 -5.27
C GLU A 79 -1.70 4.62 -6.02
N LEU A 80 -2.64 4.46 -6.95
CA LEU A 80 -2.57 3.34 -7.88
C LEU A 80 -1.29 3.45 -8.71
N PRO A 81 -0.52 2.37 -8.85
CA PRO A 81 0.80 2.44 -9.45
C PRO A 81 0.75 2.97 -10.89
N ALA A 82 1.76 3.72 -11.26
CA ALA A 82 2.00 4.12 -12.64
C ALA A 82 2.59 2.92 -13.41
N THR A 83 1.85 2.42 -14.41
CA THR A 83 2.17 1.20 -15.14
C THR A 83 2.23 1.45 -16.64
N GLY A 84 3.17 2.29 -17.07
CA GLY A 84 3.36 2.54 -18.50
C GLY A 84 4.37 3.65 -18.74
N PHE A 85 5.07 3.51 -19.86
CA PHE A 85 5.95 4.52 -20.43
C PHE A 85 5.25 5.21 -21.59
N ALA A 86 5.84 6.28 -22.13
CA ALA A 86 5.32 6.98 -23.30
C ALA A 86 5.11 6.01 -24.48
N PRO A 87 3.89 5.90 -25.04
CA PRO A 87 3.61 4.96 -26.12
C PRO A 87 4.40 5.32 -27.39
N GLY A 88 5.03 4.32 -28.01
CA GLY A 88 5.81 4.52 -29.25
C GLY A 88 7.15 5.23 -29.07
N VAL A 89 7.58 5.50 -27.84
CA VAL A 89 8.83 6.17 -27.51
C VAL A 89 9.73 5.23 -26.70
N VAL A 90 11.00 5.15 -27.06
CA VAL A 90 11.99 4.42 -26.26
C VAL A 90 12.40 5.29 -25.07
N THR A 91 12.10 4.83 -23.87
CA THR A 91 12.48 5.48 -22.61
C THR A 91 13.72 4.81 -22.03
N PRO A 92 14.87 5.49 -21.94
CA PRO A 92 16.05 4.95 -21.30
C PRO A 92 15.77 4.72 -19.81
N LEU A 93 15.95 3.47 -19.34
CA LEU A 93 15.79 3.17 -17.92
C LEU A 93 17.11 3.38 -17.18
N PRO A 94 17.08 3.93 -15.96
CA PRO A 94 18.26 3.96 -15.11
C PRO A 94 18.66 2.53 -14.74
N GLN A 95 19.92 2.35 -14.37
CA GLN A 95 20.36 1.07 -13.82
C GLN A 95 19.57 0.76 -12.54
N MET A 96 19.04 -0.46 -12.46
CA MET A 96 18.33 -0.91 -11.27
C MET A 96 19.30 -0.94 -10.07
N PRO A 97 18.96 -0.26 -8.95
CA PRO A 97 19.79 -0.32 -7.75
C PRO A 97 19.91 -1.75 -7.21
N PHE A 98 21.06 -2.14 -6.67
CA PHE A 98 21.27 -3.46 -6.07
C PHE A 98 20.33 -3.75 -4.89
N SER A 99 19.90 -2.71 -4.19
CA SER A 99 18.93 -2.81 -3.08
C SER A 99 17.50 -3.03 -3.56
N TYR A 100 17.25 -2.88 -4.87
CA TYR A 100 15.92 -2.97 -5.46
C TYR A 100 15.79 -4.29 -6.21
N GLN A 101 15.12 -5.27 -5.61
CA GLN A 101 14.86 -6.55 -6.25
C GLN A 101 13.37 -6.87 -6.13
N TYR A 102 12.78 -7.27 -7.26
CA TYR A 102 11.44 -7.81 -7.25
C TYR A 102 11.46 -9.22 -6.68
N ALA A 103 10.48 -9.52 -5.80
CA ALA A 103 10.40 -10.80 -5.14
C ALA A 103 9.94 -11.90 -6.11
N GLN A 104 10.59 -13.06 -6.05
CA GLN A 104 10.11 -14.24 -6.76
C GLN A 104 8.88 -14.81 -6.05
N THR A 105 7.81 -15.06 -6.79
CA THR A 105 6.54 -15.59 -6.26
C THR A 105 6.41 -17.11 -6.44
N GLY A 106 7.53 -17.82 -6.53
CA GLY A 106 7.52 -19.29 -6.60
C GLY A 106 7.05 -19.89 -7.92
N GLY A 107 7.26 -19.19 -9.04
CA GLY A 107 6.92 -19.69 -10.37
C GLY A 107 5.45 -19.57 -10.74
N MET A 108 4.75 -18.57 -10.17
CA MET A 108 3.37 -18.30 -10.57
C MET A 108 3.31 -17.67 -11.97
N MET A 109 2.31 -18.09 -12.74
CA MET A 109 2.05 -17.57 -14.09
C MET A 109 0.63 -17.06 -14.22
N LEU A 110 0.47 -15.92 -14.92
CA LEU A 110 -0.81 -15.34 -15.31
C LEU A 110 -1.11 -15.69 -16.76
N ASN A 111 -2.28 -16.26 -16.99
CA ASN A 111 -2.79 -16.53 -18.33
C ASN A 111 -4.15 -15.89 -18.54
N ILE A 112 -4.30 -15.13 -19.62
CA ILE A 112 -5.58 -14.53 -20.05
C ILE A 112 -5.84 -14.95 -21.50
N PRO A 113 -6.59 -16.05 -21.72
CA PRO A 113 -6.76 -16.65 -23.05
C PRO A 113 -7.27 -15.67 -24.10
N LYS A 114 -8.24 -14.83 -23.73
CA LYS A 114 -8.82 -13.84 -24.65
C LYS A 114 -7.82 -12.82 -25.16
N LEU A 115 -6.78 -12.52 -24.39
CA LEU A 115 -5.72 -11.58 -24.76
C LEU A 115 -4.51 -12.29 -25.40
N GLY A 116 -4.53 -13.63 -25.47
CA GLY A 116 -3.36 -14.41 -25.84
C GLY A 116 -2.18 -14.23 -24.89
N LEU A 117 -2.46 -13.83 -23.65
CA LEU A 117 -1.44 -13.46 -22.66
C LEU A 117 -1.03 -14.67 -21.83
N ASN A 118 0.28 -14.86 -21.70
CA ASN A 118 0.90 -15.77 -20.77
C ASN A 118 2.20 -15.16 -20.25
N THR A 119 2.29 -14.88 -18.94
CA THR A 119 3.43 -14.18 -18.35
C THR A 119 3.65 -14.57 -16.88
N ASP A 120 4.89 -14.47 -16.43
CA ASP A 120 5.23 -14.68 -15.03
C ASP A 120 4.64 -13.59 -14.13
N ILE A 121 4.32 -13.97 -12.90
CA ILE A 121 3.98 -13.05 -11.81
C ILE A 121 5.18 -12.92 -10.90
N ILE A 122 5.62 -11.71 -10.62
CA ILE A 122 6.66 -11.40 -9.63
C ILE A 122 6.09 -10.48 -8.55
N GLY A 123 6.67 -10.48 -7.36
CA GLY A 123 6.23 -9.63 -6.25
C GLY A 123 6.84 -8.23 -6.36
N ILE A 124 6.02 -7.21 -6.29
CA ILE A 124 6.44 -5.80 -6.24
C ILE A 124 6.36 -5.35 -4.78
N PRO A 125 7.48 -5.07 -4.13
CA PRO A 125 7.49 -4.65 -2.74
C PRO A 125 6.86 -3.26 -2.57
N LEU A 126 6.11 -3.09 -1.49
CA LEU A 126 5.65 -1.78 -1.03
C LEU A 126 6.76 -1.15 -0.20
N GLN A 127 7.42 -0.12 -0.73
CA GLN A 127 8.50 0.60 -0.05
C GLN A 127 8.10 2.07 0.11
N ASP A 128 8.25 2.60 1.32
CA ASP A 128 7.89 4.00 1.64
C ASP A 128 6.45 4.40 1.23
N GLY A 129 5.54 3.42 1.18
CA GLY A 129 4.15 3.62 0.78
C GLY A 129 3.89 3.62 -0.72
N GLU A 130 4.86 3.26 -1.54
CA GLU A 130 4.75 3.23 -3.00
C GLU A 130 5.22 1.89 -3.60
N TRP A 131 4.64 1.53 -4.76
CA TRP A 131 5.10 0.42 -5.58
C TRP A 131 5.88 0.94 -6.78
N ASN A 132 7.17 0.68 -6.83
CA ASN A 132 8.00 1.06 -7.97
C ASN A 132 8.00 -0.04 -9.03
N LEU A 133 7.52 0.27 -10.21
CA LEU A 133 7.35 -0.64 -11.35
C LEU A 133 8.31 -0.35 -12.51
N THR A 134 9.26 0.56 -12.32
CA THR A 134 10.17 1.03 -13.37
C THR A 134 10.86 -0.11 -14.11
N TRP A 135 11.23 -1.17 -13.42
CA TRP A 135 11.99 -2.30 -13.99
C TRP A 135 11.17 -3.57 -14.23
N LEU A 136 9.83 -3.48 -14.15
CA LEU A 136 8.96 -4.66 -14.26
C LEU A 136 9.09 -5.39 -15.60
N GLY A 137 9.40 -4.72 -16.69
CA GLY A 137 9.55 -5.33 -17.99
C GLY A 137 8.25 -5.96 -18.52
N LYS A 138 8.36 -7.16 -19.12
CA LYS A 138 7.23 -7.88 -19.73
C LYS A 138 6.56 -8.88 -18.79
N GLN A 139 6.67 -8.69 -17.50
CA GLN A 139 6.07 -9.52 -16.46
C GLN A 139 4.84 -8.85 -15.84
N ALA A 140 4.03 -9.62 -15.12
CA ALA A 140 3.00 -9.09 -14.25
C ALA A 140 3.54 -8.96 -12.84
N GLY A 141 3.16 -7.88 -12.13
CA GLY A 141 3.62 -7.59 -10.78
C GLY A 141 2.49 -7.77 -9.76
N TYR A 142 2.66 -8.65 -8.81
CA TYR A 142 1.81 -8.72 -7.63
C TYR A 142 2.17 -7.59 -6.66
N LEU A 143 1.21 -6.78 -6.27
CA LEU A 143 1.41 -5.65 -5.37
C LEU A 143 1.42 -6.13 -3.91
N GLU A 144 2.58 -6.13 -3.28
CA GLU A 144 2.75 -6.48 -1.88
C GLU A 144 1.87 -5.60 -0.97
N GLY A 145 1.33 -6.18 0.11
CA GLY A 145 0.36 -5.50 0.97
C GLY A 145 -1.10 -5.76 0.59
N THR A 146 -1.37 -6.33 -0.58
CA THR A 146 -2.68 -6.91 -0.95
C THR A 146 -2.74 -8.39 -0.58
N ALA A 147 -3.89 -9.06 -0.71
CA ALA A 147 -3.95 -10.50 -0.47
C ALA A 147 -3.01 -11.24 -1.43
N PHE A 148 -2.34 -12.28 -0.93
CA PHE A 148 -1.49 -13.10 -1.80
C PHE A 148 -2.34 -13.76 -2.90
N PRO A 149 -1.84 -13.83 -4.16
CA PRO A 149 -2.58 -14.48 -5.24
C PRO A 149 -3.04 -15.88 -4.85
N THR A 150 -4.28 -16.22 -5.19
CA THR A 150 -4.98 -17.47 -4.85
C THR A 150 -5.55 -17.58 -3.43
N TRP A 151 -5.19 -16.70 -2.51
CA TRP A 151 -5.74 -16.69 -1.15
C TRP A 151 -7.04 -15.88 -1.04
N ASN A 152 -7.77 -16.08 0.06
CA ASN A 152 -8.92 -15.25 0.39
C ASN A 152 -8.51 -13.78 0.54
N GLY A 153 -9.32 -12.90 0.02
CA GLY A 153 -9.06 -11.47 0.00
C GLY A 153 -9.03 -10.92 -1.43
N ASN A 154 -8.49 -9.73 -1.59
CA ASN A 154 -8.35 -9.05 -2.87
C ASN A 154 -6.86 -8.97 -3.25
N SER A 155 -6.45 -9.77 -4.21
CA SER A 155 -5.10 -9.79 -4.75
C SER A 155 -4.99 -8.81 -5.90
N ALA A 156 -4.05 -7.87 -5.83
CA ALA A 156 -3.84 -6.90 -6.89
C ALA A 156 -2.59 -7.24 -7.72
N ILE A 157 -2.78 -7.32 -9.03
CA ILE A 157 -1.71 -7.57 -10.01
C ILE A 157 -1.73 -6.47 -11.05
N THR A 158 -0.57 -5.97 -11.41
CA THR A 158 -0.41 -4.91 -12.39
C THR A 158 0.60 -5.30 -13.48
N ALA A 159 0.53 -4.63 -14.63
CA ALA A 159 1.56 -4.71 -15.66
C ALA A 159 1.51 -3.46 -16.53
N HIS A 160 2.59 -3.20 -17.27
CA HIS A 160 2.68 -2.05 -18.14
C HIS A 160 1.64 -2.08 -19.26
N VAL A 161 1.03 -0.91 -19.56
CA VAL A 161 0.21 -0.68 -20.74
C VAL A 161 1.11 -0.41 -21.96
N SER A 162 2.26 0.24 -21.75
CA SER A 162 3.30 0.51 -22.73
C SER A 162 4.66 0.23 -22.13
N ASN A 163 5.49 -0.53 -22.79
CA ASN A 163 6.84 -0.88 -22.34
C ASN A 163 7.83 0.27 -22.56
N ALA A 164 8.98 0.22 -21.89
CA ALA A 164 10.06 1.19 -22.04
C ALA A 164 10.67 1.22 -23.47
N ASP A 165 10.53 0.14 -24.23
CA ASP A 165 10.94 0.06 -25.65
C ASP A 165 9.91 0.68 -26.61
N GLY A 166 8.84 1.30 -26.07
CA GLY A 166 7.77 1.92 -26.86
C GLY A 166 6.73 0.93 -27.41
N THR A 167 6.91 -0.37 -27.21
CA THR A 167 5.96 -1.39 -27.66
C THR A 167 4.76 -1.50 -26.72
N PRO A 168 3.60 -2.04 -27.19
CA PRO A 168 2.50 -2.35 -26.30
C PRO A 168 2.92 -3.26 -25.15
N GLY A 169 2.54 -2.92 -23.92
CA GLY A 169 2.85 -3.66 -22.73
C GLY A 169 1.93 -4.86 -22.52
N VAL A 170 2.22 -5.62 -21.46
CA VAL A 170 1.52 -6.86 -21.10
C VAL A 170 0.00 -6.64 -20.94
N PHE A 171 -0.39 -5.50 -20.35
CA PHE A 171 -1.80 -5.16 -20.14
C PHE A 171 -2.36 -4.12 -21.11
N ALA A 172 -1.73 -3.93 -22.29
CA ALA A 172 -2.20 -2.97 -23.28
C ALA A 172 -3.68 -3.18 -23.69
N ALA A 173 -4.14 -4.42 -23.74
CA ALA A 173 -5.51 -4.78 -24.12
C ALA A 173 -6.42 -5.12 -22.92
N LEU A 174 -6.00 -4.88 -21.67
CA LEU A 174 -6.72 -5.28 -20.46
C LEU A 174 -8.17 -4.79 -20.44
N GLY A 175 -8.42 -3.56 -20.90
CA GLY A 175 -9.76 -2.96 -20.95
C GLY A 175 -10.76 -3.62 -21.91
N SER A 176 -10.31 -4.57 -22.73
CA SER A 176 -11.20 -5.35 -23.61
C SER A 176 -11.89 -6.52 -22.91
N LEU A 177 -11.46 -6.86 -21.69
CA LEU A 177 -12.09 -7.92 -20.89
C LEU A 177 -13.49 -7.53 -20.46
N LYS A 178 -14.41 -8.50 -20.49
CA LYS A 178 -15.81 -8.33 -20.18
C LYS A 178 -16.26 -9.34 -19.12
N TRP A 179 -17.41 -9.12 -18.55
CA TRP A 179 -18.08 -10.07 -17.67
C TRP A 179 -18.06 -11.49 -18.26
N GLY A 180 -17.62 -12.45 -17.43
CA GLY A 180 -17.55 -13.87 -17.79
C GLY A 180 -16.23 -14.27 -18.46
N ASP A 181 -15.40 -13.34 -18.93
CA ASP A 181 -14.07 -13.69 -19.44
C ASP A 181 -13.22 -14.37 -18.36
N THR A 182 -12.35 -15.26 -18.79
CA THR A 182 -11.55 -16.10 -17.90
C THR A 182 -10.13 -15.55 -17.75
N ILE A 183 -9.67 -15.55 -16.50
CA ILE A 183 -8.28 -15.29 -16.12
C ILE A 183 -7.80 -16.50 -15.32
N LYS A 184 -6.60 -16.99 -15.59
CA LYS A 184 -6.02 -18.13 -14.88
C LYS A 184 -4.71 -17.75 -14.20
N ILE A 185 -4.51 -18.28 -13.01
CA ILE A 185 -3.22 -18.27 -12.31
C ILE A 185 -2.78 -19.72 -12.13
N PHE A 186 -1.61 -20.05 -12.66
CA PHE A 186 -0.95 -21.33 -12.41
C PHE A 186 -0.01 -21.15 -11.23
N ALA A 187 -0.24 -21.88 -10.17
CA ALA A 187 0.56 -21.81 -8.96
C ALA A 187 0.45 -23.11 -8.15
N PHE A 188 1.52 -23.52 -7.49
CA PHE A 188 1.55 -24.68 -6.58
C PHE A 188 1.07 -25.99 -7.22
N GLY A 189 1.30 -26.16 -8.54
CA GLY A 189 0.83 -27.32 -9.29
C GLY A 189 -0.65 -27.31 -9.64
N GLN A 190 -1.36 -26.22 -9.35
CA GLN A 190 -2.80 -26.08 -9.60
C GLN A 190 -3.11 -24.92 -10.53
N THR A 191 -4.28 -24.97 -11.13
CA THR A 191 -4.86 -23.91 -11.98
C THR A 191 -6.01 -23.25 -11.26
N TYR A 192 -5.85 -21.98 -10.93
CA TYR A 192 -6.88 -21.14 -10.30
C TYR A 192 -7.58 -20.34 -11.39
N THR A 193 -8.84 -20.64 -11.62
CA THR A 193 -9.66 -20.00 -12.67
C THR A 193 -10.54 -18.93 -12.08
N TYR A 194 -10.33 -17.69 -12.53
CA TYR A 194 -11.12 -16.53 -12.16
C TYR A 194 -12.04 -16.13 -13.30
N SER A 195 -13.24 -15.66 -12.96
CA SER A 195 -14.20 -15.10 -13.91
C SER A 195 -14.35 -13.61 -13.69
N VAL A 196 -14.17 -12.82 -14.74
CA VAL A 196 -14.32 -11.35 -14.71
C VAL A 196 -15.75 -10.98 -14.29
N ARG A 197 -15.85 -10.05 -13.35
CA ARG A 197 -17.11 -9.49 -12.85
C ARG A 197 -17.28 -8.01 -13.16
N GLN A 198 -16.17 -7.30 -13.34
CA GLN A 198 -16.21 -5.87 -13.60
C GLN A 198 -14.97 -5.42 -14.36
N THR A 199 -15.17 -4.55 -15.33
CA THR A 199 -14.11 -3.78 -15.99
C THR A 199 -14.49 -2.32 -15.92
N MET A 200 -13.62 -1.48 -15.39
CA MET A 200 -13.90 -0.06 -15.15
C MET A 200 -12.66 0.79 -15.38
N GLN A 201 -12.90 2.07 -15.62
CA GLN A 201 -11.88 3.11 -15.63
C GLN A 201 -12.01 3.94 -14.35
N VAL A 202 -10.90 4.15 -13.68
CA VAL A 202 -10.83 4.91 -12.43
C VAL A 202 -9.72 5.94 -12.48
N PHE A 203 -9.74 6.93 -11.58
CA PHE A 203 -8.61 7.83 -11.38
C PHE A 203 -7.48 7.14 -10.61
N PRO A 204 -6.22 7.56 -10.77
CA PRO A 204 -5.09 7.04 -9.98
C PRO A 204 -5.31 7.11 -8.47
N SER A 205 -6.12 8.07 -8.06
CA SER A 205 -6.48 8.32 -6.66
C SER A 205 -7.58 7.42 -6.12
N ASP A 206 -8.19 6.54 -6.89
CA ASP A 206 -9.27 5.67 -6.42
C ASP A 206 -8.73 4.37 -5.83
N THR A 207 -8.41 4.40 -4.55
CA THR A 207 -7.93 3.24 -3.80
C THR A 207 -9.04 2.31 -3.32
N SER A 208 -10.32 2.62 -3.61
CA SER A 208 -11.44 1.75 -3.25
C SER A 208 -11.35 0.36 -3.90
N ILE A 209 -10.57 0.24 -4.97
CA ILE A 209 -10.29 -1.03 -5.64
C ILE A 209 -9.51 -2.03 -4.77
N PHE A 210 -8.80 -1.56 -3.74
CA PHE A 210 -8.05 -2.40 -2.78
C PHE A 210 -8.90 -2.85 -1.58
N LYS A 211 -10.21 -2.60 -1.61
CA LYS A 211 -11.08 -3.05 -0.52
C LYS A 211 -10.85 -4.53 -0.19
N SER A 212 -10.92 -4.85 1.09
CA SER A 212 -10.83 -6.22 1.57
C SER A 212 -12.05 -7.04 1.11
N GLU A 213 -11.82 -8.28 0.73
CA GLU A 213 -12.85 -9.24 0.32
C GLU A 213 -12.76 -10.52 1.18
N THR A 214 -13.86 -11.25 1.31
CA THR A 214 -13.93 -12.46 2.13
C THR A 214 -13.62 -13.74 1.38
N ILE A 215 -13.69 -13.70 0.05
CA ILE A 215 -13.36 -14.79 -0.86
C ILE A 215 -12.26 -14.34 -1.83
N PRO A 216 -11.59 -15.25 -2.56
CA PRO A 216 -10.52 -14.87 -3.45
C PRO A 216 -11.00 -14.00 -4.61
N TRP A 217 -10.61 -12.72 -4.59
CA TRP A 217 -10.74 -11.79 -5.70
C TRP A 217 -9.38 -11.48 -6.30
N LEU A 218 -9.40 -11.25 -7.59
CA LEU A 218 -8.26 -10.79 -8.37
C LEU A 218 -8.58 -9.44 -8.99
N THR A 219 -7.74 -8.45 -8.74
CA THR A 219 -7.85 -7.12 -9.32
C THR A 219 -6.64 -6.88 -10.21
N LEU A 220 -6.86 -6.76 -11.52
CA LEU A 220 -5.83 -6.41 -12.49
C LEU A 220 -5.87 -4.91 -12.78
N ILE A 221 -4.71 -4.26 -12.84
CA ILE A 221 -4.60 -2.79 -12.95
C ILE A 221 -3.60 -2.45 -14.06
N THR A 222 -3.93 -1.47 -14.89
CA THR A 222 -2.99 -0.86 -15.84
C THR A 222 -3.34 0.60 -16.11
N CYS A 223 -2.43 1.35 -16.71
CA CYS A 223 -2.63 2.75 -17.08
C CYS A 223 -3.54 2.92 -18.30
N ARG A 224 -4.14 4.11 -18.43
CA ARG A 224 -4.97 4.54 -19.57
C ARG A 224 -4.95 6.05 -19.74
N GLY A 225 -5.03 6.51 -21.02
CA GLY A 225 -5.11 7.93 -21.32
C GLY A 225 -3.78 8.62 -21.10
N TYR A 226 -2.78 8.31 -21.91
CA TYR A 226 -1.49 8.97 -21.87
C TYR A 226 -1.62 10.42 -22.34
N ASP A 227 -1.17 11.36 -21.52
CA ASP A 227 -1.03 12.76 -21.86
C ASP A 227 0.45 13.10 -22.09
N ALA A 228 0.77 13.49 -23.32
CA ALA A 228 2.13 13.82 -23.73
C ALA A 228 2.64 15.15 -23.14
N LEU A 229 1.76 16.01 -22.65
CA LEU A 229 2.16 17.29 -22.06
C LEU A 229 2.66 17.11 -20.62
N SER A 230 2.00 16.23 -19.86
CA SER A 230 2.35 15.92 -18.48
C SER A 230 3.24 14.68 -18.34
N ASP A 231 3.53 13.98 -19.46
CA ASP A 231 4.22 12.68 -19.48
C ASP A 231 3.65 11.68 -18.48
N SER A 232 2.32 11.60 -18.41
CA SER A 232 1.62 10.80 -17.43
C SER A 232 0.34 10.16 -17.97
N TYR A 233 -0.26 9.28 -17.18
CA TYR A 233 -1.51 8.62 -17.52
C TYR A 233 -2.64 9.09 -16.59
N ASP A 234 -3.69 9.68 -17.17
CA ASP A 234 -4.83 10.27 -16.44
C ASP A 234 -5.67 9.24 -15.68
N TYR A 235 -5.72 8.00 -16.16
CA TYR A 235 -6.63 6.98 -15.66
C TYR A 235 -5.93 5.64 -15.44
N ARG A 236 -6.65 4.76 -14.73
CA ARG A 236 -6.33 3.34 -14.62
C ARG A 236 -7.50 2.51 -15.16
N ILE A 237 -7.20 1.44 -15.91
CA ILE A 237 -8.15 0.37 -16.19
C ILE A 237 -8.02 -0.65 -15.07
N VAL A 238 -9.14 -1.01 -14.51
CA VAL A 238 -9.26 -2.01 -13.45
C VAL A 238 -10.21 -3.11 -13.90
N VAL A 239 -9.73 -4.35 -13.81
CA VAL A 239 -10.53 -5.56 -14.05
C VAL A 239 -10.62 -6.33 -12.75
N ARG A 240 -11.83 -6.60 -12.29
CA ARG A 240 -12.06 -7.41 -11.08
C ARG A 240 -12.65 -8.76 -11.45
N ALA A 241 -12.07 -9.81 -10.95
CA ALA A 241 -12.49 -11.19 -11.18
C ALA A 241 -12.57 -11.96 -9.87
N VAL A 242 -13.48 -12.93 -9.80
CA VAL A 242 -13.65 -13.80 -8.62
C VAL A 242 -13.24 -15.22 -8.97
N LEU A 243 -12.60 -15.92 -8.03
CA LEU A 243 -12.26 -17.34 -8.17
C LEU A 243 -13.54 -18.17 -8.35
N VAL A 244 -13.57 -19.02 -9.37
CA VAL A 244 -14.72 -19.89 -9.69
C VAL A 244 -14.37 -21.36 -9.73
N ASP A 245 -13.08 -21.70 -9.92
CA ASP A 245 -12.64 -23.07 -10.01
C ASP A 245 -11.17 -23.22 -9.64
N VAL A 246 -10.81 -24.38 -9.06
CA VAL A 246 -9.43 -24.81 -8.82
C VAL A 246 -9.30 -26.25 -9.30
N SER A 247 -8.37 -26.47 -10.23
CA SER A 247 -8.10 -27.80 -10.80
C SER A 247 -6.61 -28.10 -10.83
N ASP A 248 -6.27 -29.39 -10.93
CA ASP A 248 -4.89 -29.88 -11.07
C ASP A 248 -4.34 -29.62 -12.48
#